data_feae8ef1f3f2b25c172996c570a23e8e
#
_entry.id   feae8ef1f3f2b25c172996c570a23e8e
#
_cell.length_a   1.000
_cell.length_b   1.000
_cell.length_c   1.000
_cell.angle_alpha   90.00
_cell.angle_beta   90.00
_cell.angle_gamma   90.00
#
_symmetry.space_group_name_H-M   'P 1'
#
loop_
_entity.id
_entity.type
_entity.pdbx_description
1 polymer ?
#
loop_
_entity_poly.entity_id
_entity_poly.type
_entity_poly.pdbx_seq_one_letter_code
_entity_poly.pdbx_strand_id
1 'polypeptide(L)' 'MAVRDAMDEYVRLLRAVKESPGGYLWSSYDAEADVLYVNFKKPSHATDSELTDDDVIIRYEGEEVVGLTVLHASRR' A
#
# COMPACT_ATOMS: atom_id res chain seq x y z
N MET A 1 7.89 2.17 18.08
CA MET A 1 6.62 1.65 17.52
C MET A 1 6.27 0.32 18.19
N ALA A 2 5.05 0.17 18.60
CA ALA A 2 4.60 -1.09 19.20
C ALA A 2 4.52 -2.19 18.15
N VAL A 3 4.91 -3.40 18.53
CA VAL A 3 4.83 -4.58 17.64
C VAL A 3 3.39 -4.79 17.17
N ARG A 4 2.42 -4.52 18.03
CA ARG A 4 1.00 -4.65 17.73
C ARG A 4 0.59 -3.79 16.53
N ASP A 5 1.06 -2.54 16.47
CA ASP A 5 0.74 -1.62 15.38
C ASP A 5 1.29 -2.13 14.05
N ALA A 6 2.53 -2.65 14.06
CA ALA A 6 3.14 -3.22 12.88
C ALA A 6 2.36 -4.45 12.39
N MET A 7 1.91 -5.30 13.31
CA MET A 7 1.13 -6.47 12.94
C MET A 7 -0.22 -6.11 12.33
N ASP A 8 -0.87 -5.06 12.84
CA ASP A 8 -2.14 -4.60 12.28
C ASP A 8 -1.97 -4.16 10.83
N GLU A 9 -0.88 -3.47 10.52
CA GLU A 9 -0.59 -3.05 9.15
C GLU A 9 -0.33 -4.25 8.23
N TYR A 10 0.41 -5.25 8.69
CA TYR A 10 0.64 -6.47 7.93
C TYR A 10 -0.65 -7.22 7.66
N VAL A 11 -1.54 -7.31 8.64
CA VAL A 11 -2.83 -7.97 8.48
C VAL A 11 -3.67 -7.26 7.43
N ARG A 12 -3.67 -5.93 7.42
CA ARG A 12 -4.39 -5.15 6.41
C ARG A 12 -3.85 -5.42 5.01
N LEU A 13 -2.52 -5.46 4.87
CA LEU A 13 -1.88 -5.78 3.59
C LEU A 13 -2.25 -7.17 3.12
N LEU A 14 -2.23 -8.15 4.03
CA LEU A 14 -2.60 -9.53 3.70
C LEU A 14 -4.03 -9.62 3.19
N ARG A 15 -4.97 -8.92 3.84
CA ARG A 15 -6.36 -8.89 3.40
C ARG A 15 -6.48 -8.30 2.01
N ALA A 16 -5.77 -7.19 1.75
CA ALA A 16 -5.80 -6.55 0.45
C ALA A 16 -5.29 -7.49 -0.65
N VAL A 17 -4.22 -8.23 -0.38
CA VAL A 17 -3.68 -9.22 -1.32
C VAL A 17 -4.67 -10.34 -1.57
N LYS A 18 -5.32 -10.85 -0.53
CA LYS A 18 -6.29 -11.94 -0.65
C LYS A 18 -7.52 -11.52 -1.46
N GLU A 19 -7.92 -10.26 -1.33
CA GLU A 19 -9.08 -9.72 -2.04
C GLU A 19 -8.76 -9.22 -3.45
N SER A 20 -7.46 -9.05 -3.76
CA SER A 20 -7.08 -8.58 -5.09
C SER A 20 -7.22 -9.69 -6.13
N PRO A 21 -7.55 -9.33 -7.38
CA PRO A 21 -7.58 -10.30 -8.46
C PRO A 21 -6.20 -10.90 -8.67
N GLY A 22 -6.03 -12.19 -8.48
CA GLY A 22 -4.77 -12.89 -8.68
C GLY A 22 -3.82 -12.93 -7.49
N GLY A 23 -4.15 -12.28 -6.37
CA GLY A 23 -3.34 -12.33 -5.17
C GLY A 23 -1.92 -11.83 -5.34
N TYR A 24 -1.71 -10.81 -6.18
CA TYR A 24 -0.39 -10.27 -6.50
C TYR A 24 0.02 -9.22 -5.47
N LEU A 25 1.30 -9.28 -5.05
CA LEU A 25 1.90 -8.25 -4.20
C LEU A 25 3.32 -7.98 -4.68
N TRP A 26 3.61 -6.73 -4.99
CA TRP A 26 4.95 -6.28 -5.33
C TRP A 26 5.25 -5.00 -4.57
N SER A 27 6.46 -4.88 -4.00
CA SER A 27 6.83 -3.70 -3.24
C SER A 27 8.22 -3.19 -3.64
N SER A 28 8.40 -1.88 -3.46
CA SER A 28 9.67 -1.22 -3.71
C SER A 28 9.81 -0.09 -2.69
N TYR A 29 11.02 0.10 -2.18
CA TYR A 29 11.29 1.14 -1.19
C TYR A 29 12.29 2.15 -1.74
N ASP A 30 11.92 3.43 -1.67
CA ASP A 30 12.79 4.55 -2.02
C ASP A 30 13.37 5.11 -0.74
N ALA A 31 14.66 4.82 -0.48
CA ALA A 31 15.31 5.21 0.76
C ALA A 31 15.53 6.72 0.88
N GLU A 32 15.73 7.42 -0.25
CA GLU A 32 15.92 8.87 -0.22
C GLU A 32 14.65 9.60 0.19
N ALA A 33 13.54 9.18 -0.37
CA ALA A 33 12.24 9.79 -0.09
C ALA A 33 11.56 9.19 1.14
N ASP A 34 12.05 8.05 1.64
CA ASP A 34 11.45 7.28 2.71
C ASP A 34 10.01 6.90 2.38
N VAL A 35 9.82 6.36 1.18
CA VAL A 35 8.51 5.99 0.64
C VAL A 35 8.51 4.52 0.26
N LEU A 36 7.51 3.80 0.73
CA LEU A 36 7.27 2.41 0.34
C LEU A 36 6.12 2.36 -0.66
N TYR A 37 6.39 1.77 -1.81
CA TYR A 37 5.37 1.53 -2.85
C TYR A 37 4.94 0.08 -2.78
N VAL A 38 3.63 -0.14 -2.74
CA VAL A 38 3.03 -1.48 -2.72
C VAL A 38 2.04 -1.56 -3.86
N ASN A 39 2.14 -2.60 -4.70
CA ASN A 39 1.24 -2.81 -5.82
C ASN A 39 0.57 -4.18 -5.71
N PHE A 40 -0.74 -4.20 -5.94
CA PHE A 40 -1.54 -5.43 -5.88
C PHE A 40 -1.92 -5.96 -7.25
N LYS A 41 -1.56 -5.22 -8.31
CA LYS A 41 -1.90 -5.57 -9.69
C LYS A 41 -0.80 -5.11 -10.63
N LYS A 42 -0.51 -5.90 -11.64
CA LYS A 42 0.49 -5.56 -12.65
C LYS A 42 -0.06 -5.89 -14.04
N PRO A 43 -0.06 -4.93 -14.99
CA PRO A 43 0.25 -3.52 -14.77
C PRO A 43 -0.85 -2.83 -13.97
N SER A 44 -0.50 -1.81 -13.20
CA SER A 44 -1.49 -1.01 -12.49
C SER A 44 -1.71 0.30 -13.22
N HIS A 45 -2.96 0.64 -13.48
CA HIS A 45 -3.35 1.88 -14.14
C HIS A 45 -4.26 2.66 -13.21
N ALA A 46 -3.67 3.33 -12.23
CA ALA A 46 -4.45 4.08 -11.26
C ALA A 46 -5.20 5.22 -11.96
N THR A 47 -6.52 5.26 -11.78
CA THR A 47 -7.38 6.31 -12.31
C THR A 47 -7.69 7.37 -11.27
N ASP A 48 -7.44 7.06 -9.99
CA ASP A 48 -7.71 7.98 -8.88
C ASP A 48 -6.80 7.63 -7.70
N SER A 49 -6.65 8.59 -6.77
CA SER A 49 -5.87 8.38 -5.56
C SER A 49 -6.46 9.18 -4.41
N GLU A 50 -6.21 8.69 -3.19
CA GLU A 50 -6.71 9.33 -1.98
C GLU A 50 -5.58 9.34 -0.94
N LEU A 51 -5.30 10.51 -0.37
CA LEU A 51 -4.35 10.65 0.75
C LEU A 51 -5.11 10.49 2.06
N THR A 52 -4.71 9.52 2.86
CA THR A 52 -5.30 9.29 4.17
C THR A 52 -4.64 10.15 5.24
N ASP A 53 -5.27 10.22 6.42
CA ASP A 53 -4.72 10.94 7.58
C ASP A 53 -3.43 10.31 8.10
N ASP A 54 -3.14 9.07 7.72
CA ASP A 54 -1.94 8.33 8.12
C ASP A 54 -0.78 8.50 7.15
N ASP A 55 -0.87 9.45 6.21
CA ASP A 55 0.14 9.67 5.18
C ASP A 55 0.35 8.45 4.29
N VAL A 56 -0.74 7.79 3.94
CA VAL A 56 -0.78 6.70 2.97
C VAL A 56 -1.62 7.16 1.79
N ILE A 57 -1.07 7.04 0.58
CA ILE A 57 -1.82 7.32 -0.63
C ILE A 57 -2.38 6.00 -1.14
N ILE A 58 -3.71 5.89 -1.22
CA ILE A 58 -4.38 4.72 -1.76
C ILE A 58 -4.65 4.99 -3.23
N ARG A 59 -4.21 4.08 -4.10
CA ARG A 59 -4.41 4.21 -5.55
C ARG A 59 -5.50 3.26 -6.00
N TYR A 60 -6.42 3.79 -6.80
CA TYR A 60 -7.58 3.06 -7.30
C TYR A 60 -7.55 2.94 -8.81
N GLU A 61 -8.04 1.82 -9.31
CA GLU A 61 -8.42 1.65 -10.71
C GLU A 61 -9.92 1.41 -10.69
N GLY A 62 -10.70 2.46 -11.01
CA GLY A 62 -12.14 2.43 -10.76
C GLY A 62 -12.41 2.35 -9.26
N GLU A 63 -13.07 1.30 -8.81
CA GLU A 63 -13.36 1.07 -7.39
C GLU A 63 -12.38 0.12 -6.72
N GLU A 64 -11.46 -0.44 -7.49
CA GLU A 64 -10.50 -1.42 -7.01
C GLU A 64 -9.24 -0.74 -6.49
N VAL A 65 -8.78 -1.13 -5.30
CA VAL A 65 -7.48 -0.69 -4.77
C VAL A 65 -6.39 -1.46 -5.50
N VAL A 66 -5.53 -0.74 -6.21
CA VAL A 66 -4.45 -1.37 -6.99
C VAL A 66 -3.07 -1.14 -6.39
N GLY A 67 -2.95 -0.23 -5.44
CA GLY A 67 -1.67 0.02 -4.80
C GLY A 67 -1.76 0.99 -3.66
N LEU A 68 -0.68 1.06 -2.89
CA LEU A 68 -0.50 1.98 -1.78
C LEU A 68 0.85 2.66 -1.92
N THR A 69 0.92 3.93 -1.53
CA THR A 69 2.18 4.66 -1.38
C THR A 69 2.27 5.10 0.07
N VAL A 70 3.19 4.52 0.81
CA VAL A 70 3.33 4.76 2.25
C VAL A 70 4.44 5.79 2.46
N LEU A 71 4.06 6.99 2.89
CA LEU A 71 5.00 8.07 3.18
C LEU A 71 5.61 7.88 4.56
N HIS A 72 6.84 8.35 4.74
CA HIS A 72 7.56 8.25 6.02
C HIS A 72 7.62 6.80 6.52
N ALA A 73 7.90 5.87 5.61
CA ALA A 73 7.77 4.44 5.89
C ALA A 73 8.63 3.96 7.05
N SER A 74 9.85 4.49 7.19
CA SER A 74 10.75 4.05 8.26
C SER A 74 10.39 4.62 9.64
N ARG A 75 9.49 5.58 9.68
CA ARG A 75 9.11 6.27 10.92
C ARG A 75 7.81 5.76 11.53
N ARG A 76 7.28 4.71 10.92
CA ARG A 76 5.95 4.19 11.31
C ARG A 76 6.06 3.06 12.30
#